data_7404018573930a060a80579ab8012a4c
#
_entry.id   7404018573930a060a80579ab8012a4c
#
_cell.length_a   1.000
_cell.length_b   1.000
_cell.length_c   1.000
_cell.angle_alpha   90.00
_cell.angle_beta   90.00
_cell.angle_gamma   90.00
#
_symmetry.space_group_name_H-M   'P 1'
#
loop_
_entity.id
_entity.type
_entity.pdbx_description
1 polymer ?
#
loop_
_entity_poly.entity_id
_entity_poly.type
_entity_poly.pdbx_seq_one_letter_code
_entity_poly.pdbx_strand_id
1 'polypeptide(L)'
;MITPMDLWSSLSEDLHRRGIQGLRRSLVPCRSLSPTRTLRQGRSVLHFASNDYLAMAWNPQVREEFTRIADQHSLGATASPLILGTSEPYAKLVESIAHWHQSESAVVFPSGYAANLGTLQSLVSPEDLVLSDALNHACLIDGCRLSKATIKVFPHRDTDSLGDLLANLRGRFRMAYILTDTLFSMDGHVAPIRQIESLCREFNALAIADEAHASGVFGNRGRGLLDAHRADSSVWIKTGTLSKAIGCTGGYVAGSHLLCDTLLHRARTLIFSTALPPAILGAAAKSIQLIQNMDDQRLKLLELSSFLRKELTLRGFRTTSDTTPIIPLYVHDPHEALELSEKLLDAGIFVPAIRPPTVPPKGCLLRISLNSDHTHEDCQQLLDALGQPMLGR
;
A
#
# COMPACT_ATOMS: atom_id res chain seq x y z
N MET A 1 7.93 22.75 34.71
CA MET A 1 7.21 21.46 34.54
C MET A 1 5.91 21.77 33.84
N ILE A 2 5.56 21.03 32.77
CA ILE A 2 4.27 21.18 32.07
C ILE A 2 3.20 20.51 32.94
N THR A 3 2.12 21.24 33.27
CA THR A 3 0.97 20.66 33.98
C THR A 3 0.07 19.89 33.01
N PRO A 4 -0.80 18.96 33.48
CA PRO A 4 -1.79 18.31 32.60
C PRO A 4 -2.69 19.32 31.87
N MET A 5 -3.01 20.46 32.52
CA MET A 5 -3.83 21.52 31.92
C MET A 5 -3.09 22.22 30.76
N ASP A 6 -1.78 22.46 30.90
CA ASP A 6 -0.95 23.04 29.83
C ASP A 6 -0.86 22.10 28.63
N LEU A 7 -0.82 20.77 28.85
CA LEU A 7 -0.81 19.77 27.77
C LEU A 7 -2.11 19.84 26.94
N TRP A 8 -3.28 19.83 27.58
CA TRP A 8 -4.55 19.90 26.86
C TRP A 8 -4.74 21.20 26.10
N SER A 9 -4.31 22.33 26.67
CA SER A 9 -4.31 23.64 26.01
C SER A 9 -3.43 23.61 24.76
N SER A 10 -2.21 23.10 24.87
CA SER A 10 -1.26 22.97 23.74
C SER A 10 -1.81 22.08 22.63
N LEU A 11 -2.45 20.94 22.96
CA LEU A 11 -3.08 20.07 21.97
C LEU A 11 -4.25 20.76 21.26
N SER A 12 -5.06 21.53 22.02
CA SER A 12 -6.17 22.31 21.43
C SER A 12 -5.67 23.36 20.45
N GLU A 13 -4.62 24.09 20.82
CA GLU A 13 -3.98 25.08 19.95
C GLU A 13 -3.37 24.44 18.68
N ASP A 14 -2.72 23.27 18.81
CA ASP A 14 -2.22 22.52 17.64
C ASP A 14 -3.35 22.12 16.69
N LEU A 15 -4.45 21.61 17.23
CA LEU A 15 -5.62 21.24 16.42
C LEU A 15 -6.27 22.45 15.75
N HIS A 16 -6.32 23.61 16.43
CA HIS A 16 -6.81 24.87 15.86
C HIS A 16 -5.92 25.32 14.71
N ARG A 17 -4.61 25.37 14.94
CA ARG A 17 -3.60 25.72 13.91
C ARG A 17 -3.69 24.82 12.70
N ARG A 18 -3.83 23.49 12.90
CA ARG A 18 -4.08 22.52 11.80
C ARG A 18 -5.35 22.85 11.03
N GLY A 19 -6.39 23.33 11.70
CA GLY A 19 -7.63 23.79 11.06
C GLY A 19 -7.37 24.93 10.10
N ILE A 20 -6.67 25.97 10.56
CA ILE A 20 -6.30 27.14 9.75
C ILE A 20 -5.44 26.76 8.54
N GLN A 21 -4.56 25.77 8.70
CA GLN A 21 -3.66 25.29 7.64
C GLN A 21 -4.32 24.27 6.66
N GLY A 22 -5.62 23.99 6.78
CA GLY A 22 -6.28 22.98 5.98
C GLY A 22 -5.78 21.54 6.27
N LEU A 23 -5.15 21.29 7.41
CA LEU A 23 -4.55 20.01 7.79
C LEU A 23 -5.38 19.20 8.79
N ARG A 24 -6.48 19.76 9.31
CA ARG A 24 -7.37 19.03 10.22
C ARG A 24 -8.06 17.89 9.49
N ARG A 25 -8.17 16.74 10.14
CA ARG A 25 -8.79 15.52 9.61
C ARG A 25 -10.04 15.18 10.41
N SER A 26 -11.02 14.59 9.72
CA SER A 26 -12.24 14.07 10.33
C SER A 26 -12.58 12.70 9.73
N LEU A 27 -13.22 11.86 10.51
CA LEU A 27 -13.82 10.61 10.03
C LEU A 27 -15.22 10.91 9.51
N VAL A 28 -15.48 10.55 8.27
CA VAL A 28 -16.80 10.70 7.64
C VAL A 28 -17.36 9.31 7.36
N PRO A 29 -18.48 8.92 7.99
CA PRO A 29 -19.12 7.64 7.74
C PRO A 29 -19.52 7.50 6.28
N CYS A 30 -19.19 6.35 5.69
CA CYS A 30 -19.57 5.99 4.34
C CYS A 30 -20.23 4.60 4.34
N ARG A 31 -21.21 4.39 3.47
CA ARG A 31 -21.78 3.06 3.21
C ARG A 31 -21.50 2.70 1.76
N SER A 32 -20.68 1.70 1.53
CA SER A 32 -20.37 1.22 0.19
C SER A 32 -21.65 0.67 -0.47
N LEU A 33 -21.90 1.07 -1.71
CA LEU A 33 -23.06 0.65 -2.52
C LEU A 33 -22.66 -0.30 -3.64
N SER A 34 -21.47 -0.11 -4.19
CA SER A 34 -20.84 -0.94 -5.21
C SER A 34 -19.31 -0.75 -5.17
N PRO A 35 -18.53 -1.42 -6.02
CA PRO A 35 -17.09 -1.18 -6.14
C PRO A 35 -16.69 0.27 -6.42
N THR A 36 -17.57 1.02 -7.10
CA THR A 36 -17.31 2.39 -7.56
C THR A 36 -18.21 3.45 -6.93
N ARG A 37 -19.22 3.05 -6.12
CA ARG A 37 -20.17 3.99 -5.52
C ARG A 37 -20.29 3.83 -4.02
N THR A 38 -20.39 4.95 -3.33
CA THR A 38 -20.61 4.99 -1.88
C THR A 38 -21.66 6.04 -1.49
N LEU A 39 -22.40 5.75 -0.42
CA LEU A 39 -23.22 6.76 0.25
C LEU A 39 -22.33 7.53 1.22
N ARG A 40 -22.16 8.82 0.99
CA ARG A 40 -21.37 9.73 1.80
C ARG A 40 -22.20 10.98 2.11
N GLN A 41 -22.36 11.32 3.39
CA GLN A 41 -23.21 12.45 3.83
C GLN A 41 -24.62 12.43 3.22
N GLY A 42 -25.23 11.25 3.13
CA GLY A 42 -26.58 11.07 2.57
C GLY A 42 -26.68 11.11 1.04
N ARG A 43 -25.58 11.33 0.31
CA ARG A 43 -25.53 11.36 -1.16
C ARG A 43 -24.82 10.13 -1.72
N SER A 44 -25.40 9.52 -2.78
CA SER A 44 -24.70 8.49 -3.55
C SER A 44 -23.70 9.17 -4.48
N VAL A 45 -22.42 8.86 -4.32
CA VAL A 45 -21.32 9.46 -5.09
C VAL A 45 -20.50 8.37 -5.79
N LEU A 46 -20.07 8.65 -7.01
CA LEU A 46 -19.03 7.91 -7.70
C LEU A 46 -17.70 8.19 -6.98
N HIS A 47 -16.90 7.18 -6.65
CA HIS A 47 -15.64 7.43 -5.94
C HIS A 47 -14.43 6.83 -6.65
N PHE A 48 -13.32 7.56 -6.57
CA PHE A 48 -11.99 7.14 -7.01
C PHE A 48 -11.04 7.08 -5.81
N ALA A 49 -11.46 6.40 -4.74
CA ALA A 49 -10.78 6.44 -3.45
C ALA A 49 -10.38 5.06 -2.90
N SER A 50 -10.95 3.97 -3.44
CA SER A 50 -10.70 2.62 -2.98
C SER A 50 -9.37 2.07 -3.52
N ASN A 51 -8.67 1.27 -2.68
CA ASN A 51 -7.52 0.48 -3.11
C ASN A 51 -7.91 -0.96 -3.51
N ASP A 52 -9.19 -1.29 -3.55
CA ASP A 52 -9.70 -2.58 -4.03
C ASP A 52 -9.65 -2.61 -5.56
N TYR A 53 -8.44 -2.70 -6.10
CA TYR A 53 -8.14 -2.52 -7.53
C TYR A 53 -8.86 -3.50 -8.45
N LEU A 54 -9.24 -4.69 -7.95
CA LEU A 54 -9.91 -5.75 -8.69
C LEU A 54 -11.35 -6.00 -8.19
N ALA A 55 -11.90 -5.10 -7.38
CA ALA A 55 -13.25 -5.19 -6.83
C ALA A 55 -13.54 -6.49 -6.03
N MET A 56 -12.48 -7.10 -5.46
CA MET A 56 -12.58 -8.40 -4.79
C MET A 56 -13.39 -8.36 -3.49
N ALA A 57 -13.45 -7.22 -2.80
CA ALA A 57 -14.30 -7.05 -1.62
C ALA A 57 -15.81 -7.17 -1.96
N TRP A 58 -16.17 -7.06 -3.24
CA TRP A 58 -17.54 -7.20 -3.76
C TRP A 58 -17.78 -8.52 -4.48
N ASN A 59 -16.75 -9.32 -4.68
CA ASN A 59 -16.85 -10.57 -5.43
C ASN A 59 -17.78 -11.56 -4.72
N PRO A 60 -18.85 -12.07 -5.39
CA PRO A 60 -19.83 -12.95 -4.76
C PRO A 60 -19.24 -14.26 -4.25
N GLN A 61 -18.25 -14.84 -4.96
CA GLN A 61 -17.61 -16.09 -4.54
C GLN A 61 -16.72 -15.90 -3.30
N VAL A 62 -16.10 -14.72 -3.15
CA VAL A 62 -15.33 -14.37 -1.94
C VAL A 62 -16.27 -14.19 -0.75
N ARG A 63 -17.41 -13.55 -0.97
CA ARG A 63 -18.44 -13.37 0.08
C ARG A 63 -19.09 -14.70 0.49
N GLU A 64 -19.35 -15.58 -0.46
CA GLU A 64 -19.86 -16.92 -0.19
C GLU A 64 -18.88 -17.72 0.68
N GLU A 65 -17.58 -17.73 0.32
CA GLU A 65 -16.55 -18.39 1.12
C GLU A 65 -16.41 -17.78 2.52
N PHE A 66 -16.48 -16.47 2.64
CA PHE A 66 -16.52 -15.79 3.92
C PHE A 66 -17.67 -16.30 4.80
N THR A 67 -18.90 -16.35 4.26
CA THR A 67 -20.09 -16.80 4.98
C THR A 67 -19.95 -18.28 5.37
N ARG A 68 -19.51 -19.13 4.46
CA ARG A 68 -19.29 -20.56 4.69
C ARG A 68 -18.32 -20.81 5.86
N ILE A 69 -17.22 -20.06 5.92
CA ILE A 69 -16.23 -20.19 7.00
C ILE A 69 -16.79 -19.59 8.31
N ALA A 70 -17.52 -18.47 8.24
CA ALA A 70 -18.12 -17.84 9.41
C ALA A 70 -19.13 -18.75 10.11
N ASP A 71 -19.84 -19.59 9.36
CA ASP A 71 -20.80 -20.57 9.91
C ASP A 71 -20.11 -21.76 10.62
N GLN A 72 -18.84 -22.01 10.33
CA GLN A 72 -18.09 -23.17 10.83
C GLN A 72 -17.07 -22.83 11.90
N HIS A 73 -16.69 -21.56 12.04
CA HIS A 73 -15.63 -21.11 12.94
C HIS A 73 -16.12 -19.98 13.86
N SER A 74 -15.33 -19.70 14.90
CA SER A 74 -15.55 -18.57 15.80
C SER A 74 -15.41 -17.25 15.07
N LEU A 75 -16.10 -16.21 15.57
CA LEU A 75 -16.08 -14.85 15.01
C LEU A 75 -14.67 -14.24 14.97
N GLY A 76 -13.82 -14.56 15.93
CA GLY A 76 -12.43 -14.11 16.03
C GLY A 76 -11.49 -15.23 16.44
N ALA A 77 -10.20 -15.07 16.18
CA ALA A 77 -9.18 -16.07 16.51
C ALA A 77 -8.89 -16.18 18.02
N THR A 78 -9.21 -15.15 18.80
CA THR A 78 -9.10 -15.04 20.28
C THR A 78 -7.71 -15.29 20.88
N ALA A 79 -6.70 -15.58 20.05
CA ALA A 79 -5.32 -15.81 20.45
C ALA A 79 -4.34 -15.42 19.32
N SER A 80 -3.05 -15.32 19.66
CA SER A 80 -2.01 -15.16 18.63
C SER A 80 -1.87 -16.44 17.79
N PRO A 81 -1.28 -16.34 16.56
CA PRO A 81 -1.07 -17.50 15.71
C PRO A 81 -0.35 -18.65 16.40
N LEU A 82 0.66 -18.34 17.24
CA LEU A 82 1.48 -19.34 17.91
C LEU A 82 0.78 -20.08 19.07
N ILE A 83 -0.39 -19.60 19.51
CA ILE A 83 -1.11 -20.22 20.62
C ILE A 83 -2.31 -21.03 20.10
N LEU A 84 -3.34 -20.35 19.62
CA LEU A 84 -4.58 -20.97 19.12
C LEU A 84 -5.07 -20.32 17.81
N GLY A 85 -4.42 -19.24 17.36
CA GLY A 85 -4.86 -18.47 16.21
C GLY A 85 -4.57 -19.10 14.85
N THR A 86 -3.80 -20.19 14.79
CA THR A 86 -3.55 -20.94 13.55
C THR A 86 -4.70 -21.92 13.32
N SER A 87 -5.71 -21.49 12.59
CA SER A 87 -6.85 -22.29 12.15
C SER A 87 -6.59 -22.96 10.79
N GLU A 88 -7.48 -23.89 10.37
CA GLU A 88 -7.42 -24.48 9.02
C GLU A 88 -7.46 -23.40 7.90
N PRO A 89 -8.33 -22.36 7.95
CA PRO A 89 -8.28 -21.26 7.00
C PRO A 89 -6.94 -20.48 7.03
N TYR A 90 -6.27 -20.40 8.18
CA TYR A 90 -4.93 -19.80 8.27
C TYR A 90 -3.90 -20.61 7.47
N ALA A 91 -3.85 -21.94 7.69
CA ALA A 91 -2.93 -22.82 6.98
C ALA A 91 -3.18 -22.78 5.47
N LYS A 92 -4.44 -22.84 5.04
CA LYS A 92 -4.84 -22.75 3.64
C LYS A 92 -4.45 -21.42 3.00
N LEU A 93 -4.54 -20.31 3.72
CA LEU A 93 -4.10 -19.00 3.23
C LEU A 93 -2.58 -18.96 3.05
N VAL A 94 -1.81 -19.48 4.02
CA VAL A 94 -0.34 -19.57 3.91
C VAL A 94 0.06 -20.36 2.66
N GLU A 95 -0.53 -21.52 2.44
CA GLU A 95 -0.31 -22.35 1.23
C GLU A 95 -0.69 -21.57 -0.06
N SER A 96 -1.84 -20.89 -0.05
CA SER A 96 -2.30 -20.08 -1.19
C SER A 96 -1.35 -18.96 -1.55
N ILE A 97 -0.82 -18.24 -0.56
CA ILE A 97 0.16 -17.17 -0.75
C ILE A 97 1.48 -17.74 -1.27
N ALA A 98 2.00 -18.81 -0.65
CA ALA A 98 3.25 -19.46 -1.06
C ALA A 98 3.16 -19.95 -2.51
N HIS A 99 2.09 -20.65 -2.86
CA HIS A 99 1.84 -21.13 -4.23
C HIS A 99 1.73 -19.96 -5.22
N TRP A 100 0.93 -18.93 -4.89
CA TRP A 100 0.73 -17.77 -5.75
C TRP A 100 2.05 -17.06 -6.06
N HIS A 101 2.89 -16.83 -5.06
CA HIS A 101 4.18 -16.15 -5.21
C HIS A 101 5.32 -17.07 -5.64
N GLN A 102 5.07 -18.37 -5.83
CA GLN A 102 6.10 -19.38 -6.14
C GLN A 102 7.24 -19.37 -5.11
N SER A 103 6.90 -19.21 -3.83
CA SER A 103 7.82 -19.23 -2.70
C SER A 103 7.69 -20.56 -1.92
N GLU A 104 8.72 -20.87 -1.11
CA GLU A 104 8.72 -22.09 -0.30
C GLU A 104 7.68 -22.02 0.82
N SER A 105 7.43 -20.82 1.36
CA SER A 105 6.53 -20.59 2.49
C SER A 105 5.99 -19.16 2.50
N ALA A 106 5.07 -18.88 3.44
CA ALA A 106 4.60 -17.53 3.74
C ALA A 106 4.25 -17.41 5.23
N VAL A 107 4.18 -16.16 5.70
CA VAL A 107 3.70 -15.81 7.06
C VAL A 107 2.64 -14.73 6.93
N VAL A 108 1.52 -14.89 7.65
CA VAL A 108 0.39 -13.95 7.64
C VAL A 108 0.41 -13.08 8.90
N PHE A 109 0.25 -11.78 8.71
CA PHE A 109 0.26 -10.74 9.74
C PHE A 109 -1.12 -10.05 9.84
N PRO A 110 -1.42 -9.37 10.96
CA PRO A 110 -2.68 -8.64 11.11
C PRO A 110 -2.88 -7.50 10.10
N SER A 111 -1.83 -6.96 9.52
CA SER A 111 -1.87 -5.94 8.48
C SER A 111 -0.56 -5.91 7.68
N GLY A 112 -0.56 -5.25 6.50
CA GLY A 112 0.68 -4.96 5.76
C GLY A 112 1.66 -4.11 6.57
N TYR A 113 1.14 -3.19 7.40
CA TYR A 113 1.95 -2.41 8.34
C TYR A 113 2.71 -3.32 9.31
N ALA A 114 2.00 -4.28 9.92
CA ALA A 114 2.59 -5.26 10.83
C ALA A 114 3.60 -6.18 10.14
N ALA A 115 3.35 -6.55 8.88
CA ALA A 115 4.26 -7.39 8.09
C ALA A 115 5.60 -6.67 7.83
N ASN A 116 5.56 -5.42 7.36
CA ASN A 116 6.77 -4.61 7.15
C ASN A 116 7.54 -4.37 8.44
N LEU A 117 6.84 -3.96 9.49
CA LEU A 117 7.46 -3.69 10.80
C LEU A 117 8.12 -4.94 11.37
N GLY A 118 7.40 -6.07 11.35
CA GLY A 118 7.89 -7.35 11.85
C GLY A 118 9.08 -7.87 11.06
N THR A 119 9.07 -7.71 9.74
CA THR A 119 10.18 -8.10 8.86
C THR A 119 11.44 -7.32 9.20
N LEU A 120 11.34 -6.00 9.27
CA LEU A 120 12.50 -5.14 9.58
C LEU A 120 13.05 -5.40 10.96
N GLN A 121 12.21 -5.51 11.98
CA GLN A 121 12.64 -5.82 13.35
C GLN A 121 13.28 -7.21 13.49
N SER A 122 12.93 -8.14 12.62
CA SER A 122 13.45 -9.52 12.69
C SER A 122 14.80 -9.70 12.01
N LEU A 123 15.06 -8.95 10.95
CA LEU A 123 16.20 -9.15 10.06
C LEU A 123 17.30 -8.11 10.24
N VAL A 124 16.92 -6.88 10.56
CA VAL A 124 17.83 -5.74 10.63
C VAL A 124 18.28 -5.49 12.06
N SER A 125 19.58 -5.33 12.26
CA SER A 125 20.22 -5.11 13.55
C SER A 125 20.96 -3.76 13.61
N PRO A 126 21.39 -3.31 14.82
CA PRO A 126 22.14 -2.06 14.96
C PRO A 126 23.44 -1.97 14.15
N GLU A 127 24.04 -3.11 13.82
CA GLU A 127 25.31 -3.20 13.04
C GLU A 127 25.08 -3.10 11.53
N ASP A 128 23.82 -2.95 11.08
CA ASP A 128 23.47 -2.92 9.68
C ASP A 128 23.26 -1.49 9.15
N LEU A 129 23.36 -1.36 7.84
CA LEU A 129 23.02 -0.16 7.09
C LEU A 129 21.65 -0.34 6.44
N VAL A 130 20.78 0.64 6.60
CA VAL A 130 19.49 0.71 5.91
C VAL A 130 19.49 1.92 4.97
N LEU A 131 19.24 1.67 3.70
CA LEU A 131 19.10 2.67 2.65
C LEU A 131 17.61 2.74 2.25
N SER A 132 16.92 3.80 2.62
CA SER A 132 15.47 3.97 2.44
C SER A 132 15.16 5.01 1.38
N ASP A 133 14.27 4.69 0.43
CA ASP A 133 13.73 5.69 -0.48
C ASP A 133 12.98 6.78 0.30
N ALA A 134 13.12 8.03 -0.13
CA ALA A 134 12.55 9.20 0.55
C ALA A 134 11.02 9.20 0.62
N LEU A 135 10.34 8.50 -0.29
CA LEU A 135 8.88 8.40 -0.34
C LEU A 135 8.31 7.06 0.11
N ASN A 136 9.11 6.23 0.75
CA ASN A 136 8.64 4.98 1.34
C ASN A 136 7.45 5.18 2.28
N HIS A 137 6.58 4.18 2.31
CA HIS A 137 5.43 4.14 3.22
C HIS A 137 5.87 4.22 4.69
N ALA A 138 5.04 4.83 5.53
CA ALA A 138 5.32 5.05 6.96
C ALA A 138 5.72 3.77 7.71
N CYS A 139 5.17 2.60 7.35
CA CYS A 139 5.52 1.33 8.00
C CYS A 139 6.99 0.92 7.76
N LEU A 140 7.56 1.21 6.59
CA LEU A 140 8.98 1.00 6.31
C LEU A 140 9.83 1.97 7.12
N ILE A 141 9.44 3.25 7.19
CA ILE A 141 10.14 4.27 7.97
C ILE A 141 10.15 3.92 9.46
N ASP A 142 9.01 3.50 10.01
CA ASP A 142 8.91 3.13 11.42
C ASP A 142 9.65 1.83 11.72
N GLY A 143 9.62 0.87 10.79
CA GLY A 143 10.44 -0.34 10.89
C GLY A 143 11.93 -0.05 10.92
N CYS A 144 12.41 0.88 10.08
CA CYS A 144 13.79 1.37 10.12
C CYS A 144 14.15 1.93 11.50
N ARG A 145 13.34 2.84 12.03
CA ARG A 145 13.57 3.47 13.33
C ARG A 145 13.65 2.45 14.48
N LEU A 146 12.78 1.47 14.46
CA LEU A 146 12.72 0.42 15.47
C LEU A 146 13.86 -0.59 15.38
N SER A 147 14.48 -0.77 14.21
CA SER A 147 15.64 -1.66 14.03
C SER A 147 16.92 -1.15 14.75
N LYS A 148 16.97 0.16 15.03
CA LYS A 148 18.15 0.87 15.57
C LYS A 148 19.40 0.81 14.66
N ALA A 149 19.26 0.40 13.42
CA ALA A 149 20.31 0.40 12.41
C ALA A 149 20.72 1.81 12.01
N THR A 150 21.84 1.93 11.32
CA THR A 150 22.22 3.18 10.67
C THR A 150 21.35 3.41 9.44
N ILE A 151 20.52 4.45 9.48
CA ILE A 151 19.58 4.77 8.39
C ILE A 151 20.14 5.91 7.54
N LYS A 152 20.13 5.71 6.22
CA LYS A 152 20.35 6.76 5.21
C LYS A 152 19.17 6.80 4.27
N VAL A 153 18.69 8.00 3.99
CA VAL A 153 17.60 8.23 3.05
C VAL A 153 18.21 8.71 1.73
N PHE A 154 17.85 8.06 0.63
CA PHE A 154 18.24 8.52 -0.71
C PHE A 154 17.07 9.22 -1.41
N PRO A 155 17.33 10.15 -2.33
CA PRO A 155 16.27 10.82 -3.08
C PRO A 155 15.41 9.82 -3.84
N HIS A 156 14.11 10.13 -3.95
CA HIS A 156 13.14 9.22 -4.54
C HIS A 156 13.55 8.71 -5.93
N ARG A 157 13.68 7.37 -6.07
CA ARG A 157 14.07 6.64 -7.29
C ARG A 157 15.47 6.98 -7.83
N ASP A 158 16.28 7.68 -7.07
CA ASP A 158 17.64 8.07 -7.47
C ASP A 158 18.64 6.94 -7.18
N THR A 159 18.86 6.10 -8.20
CA THR A 159 19.79 4.96 -8.12
C THR A 159 21.24 5.36 -8.13
N ASP A 160 21.60 6.54 -8.64
CA ASP A 160 22.97 7.05 -8.65
C ASP A 160 23.36 7.46 -7.23
N SER A 161 22.52 8.25 -6.55
CA SER A 161 22.72 8.58 -5.12
C SER A 161 22.71 7.32 -4.23
N LEU A 162 21.91 6.31 -4.55
CA LEU A 162 21.91 5.03 -3.84
C LEU A 162 23.22 4.28 -4.03
N GLY A 163 23.75 4.24 -5.26
CA GLY A 163 25.06 3.66 -5.58
C GLY A 163 26.21 4.35 -4.84
N ASP A 164 26.23 5.66 -4.80
CA ASP A 164 27.21 6.46 -4.07
C ASP A 164 27.18 6.17 -2.56
N LEU A 165 25.99 6.05 -1.97
CA LEU A 165 25.84 5.68 -0.56
C LEU A 165 26.37 4.28 -0.28
N LEU A 166 26.10 3.29 -1.14
CA LEU A 166 26.63 1.94 -1.03
C LEU A 166 28.16 1.92 -1.16
N ALA A 167 28.73 2.56 -2.18
CA ALA A 167 30.16 2.64 -2.41
C ALA A 167 30.91 3.22 -1.20
N ASN A 168 30.36 4.26 -0.60
CA ASN A 168 30.99 4.95 0.52
C ASN A 168 30.81 4.27 1.89
N LEU A 169 29.71 3.52 2.08
CA LEU A 169 29.33 3.07 3.42
C LEU A 169 29.33 1.55 3.59
N ARG A 170 29.01 0.76 2.54
CA ARG A 170 28.76 -0.69 2.66
C ARG A 170 29.82 -1.44 3.45
N GLY A 171 31.11 -1.13 3.22
CA GLY A 171 32.24 -1.81 3.86
C GLY A 171 32.36 -1.59 5.38
N ARG A 172 31.56 -0.70 5.96
CA ARG A 172 31.59 -0.37 7.40
C ARG A 172 30.53 -1.12 8.22
N PHE A 173 29.66 -1.87 7.55
CA PHE A 173 28.50 -2.52 8.18
C PHE A 173 28.47 -4.01 7.90
N ARG A 174 27.86 -4.75 8.82
CA ARG A 174 27.66 -6.20 8.70
C ARG A 174 26.86 -6.53 7.42
N MET A 175 25.74 -5.87 7.23
CA MET A 175 24.86 -6.02 6.09
C MET A 175 24.31 -4.66 5.65
N ALA A 176 23.88 -4.55 4.38
CA ALA A 176 23.10 -3.42 3.89
C ALA A 176 21.74 -3.89 3.38
N TYR A 177 20.70 -3.14 3.72
CA TYR A 177 19.33 -3.35 3.26
C TYR A 177 18.84 -2.12 2.50
N ILE A 178 18.31 -2.32 1.29
CA ILE A 178 17.66 -1.29 0.49
C ILE A 178 16.15 -1.47 0.65
N LEU A 179 15.45 -0.41 1.04
CA LEU A 179 14.00 -0.46 1.27
C LEU A 179 13.27 0.40 0.25
N THR A 180 12.25 -0.17 -0.37
CA THR A 180 11.40 0.53 -1.33
C THR A 180 9.98 -0.04 -1.38
N ASP A 181 8.97 0.83 -1.58
CA ASP A 181 7.72 0.39 -2.19
C ASP A 181 8.00 0.05 -3.66
N THR A 182 7.44 -1.03 -4.19
CA THR A 182 7.57 -1.32 -5.63
C THR A 182 6.62 -0.46 -6.46
N LEU A 183 5.47 -0.11 -5.88
CA LEU A 183 4.52 0.86 -6.39
C LEU A 183 4.17 1.86 -5.28
N PHE A 184 4.59 3.10 -5.43
CA PHE A 184 4.41 4.14 -4.43
C PHE A 184 2.95 4.59 -4.30
N SER A 185 2.47 4.63 -3.07
CA SER A 185 1.05 4.72 -2.73
C SER A 185 0.39 6.05 -3.11
N MET A 186 1.14 7.14 -3.19
CA MET A 186 0.60 8.49 -3.44
C MET A 186 0.79 8.93 -4.89
N ASP A 187 1.99 8.75 -5.41
CA ASP A 187 2.39 9.24 -6.73
C ASP A 187 2.13 8.21 -7.84
N GLY A 188 1.93 6.95 -7.48
CA GLY A 188 1.78 5.87 -8.45
C GLY A 188 3.07 5.57 -9.24
N HIS A 189 4.24 6.02 -8.75
CA HIS A 189 5.53 5.71 -9.33
C HIS A 189 5.91 4.24 -9.14
N VAL A 190 6.57 3.66 -10.13
CA VAL A 190 7.17 2.33 -10.05
C VAL A 190 8.65 2.47 -9.65
N ALA A 191 9.12 1.66 -8.71
CA ALA A 191 10.52 1.63 -8.31
C ALA A 191 11.44 1.16 -9.43
N PRO A 192 12.69 1.62 -9.48
CA PRO A 192 13.69 1.16 -10.45
C PRO A 192 14.27 -0.21 -10.08
N ILE A 193 13.41 -1.26 -10.13
CA ILE A 193 13.67 -2.62 -9.58
C ILE A 193 14.97 -3.22 -10.13
N ARG A 194 15.21 -3.10 -11.45
CA ARG A 194 16.41 -3.68 -12.09
C ARG A 194 17.69 -3.02 -11.62
N GLN A 195 17.67 -1.69 -11.49
CA GLN A 195 18.83 -0.93 -11.03
C GLN A 195 19.14 -1.23 -9.56
N ILE A 196 18.09 -1.30 -8.70
CA ILE A 196 18.24 -1.69 -7.29
C ILE A 196 18.81 -3.11 -7.21
N GLU A 197 18.31 -4.06 -7.99
CA GLU A 197 18.83 -5.44 -8.01
C GLU A 197 20.32 -5.48 -8.42
N SER A 198 20.70 -4.71 -9.44
CA SER A 198 22.12 -4.59 -9.87
C SER A 198 23.01 -4.11 -8.73
N LEU A 199 22.60 -3.04 -8.04
CA LEU A 199 23.32 -2.52 -6.87
C LEU A 199 23.37 -3.51 -5.71
N CYS A 200 22.30 -4.25 -5.45
CA CYS A 200 22.32 -5.31 -4.43
C CYS A 200 23.37 -6.38 -4.72
N ARG A 201 23.47 -6.81 -5.98
CA ARG A 201 24.48 -7.80 -6.39
C ARG A 201 25.90 -7.25 -6.30
N GLU A 202 26.12 -6.04 -6.81
CA GLU A 202 27.43 -5.36 -6.83
C GLU A 202 27.98 -5.16 -5.42
N PHE A 203 27.11 -4.71 -4.50
CA PHE A 203 27.55 -4.36 -3.13
C PHE A 203 27.20 -5.42 -2.08
N ASN A 204 26.79 -6.62 -2.46
CA ASN A 204 26.37 -7.68 -1.54
C ASN A 204 25.38 -7.15 -0.48
N ALA A 205 24.27 -6.57 -0.98
CA ALA A 205 23.17 -6.05 -0.20
C ALA A 205 21.88 -6.85 -0.47
N LEU A 206 20.86 -6.71 0.37
CA LEU A 206 19.53 -7.25 0.18
C LEU A 206 18.53 -6.11 0.00
N ALA A 207 17.47 -6.35 -0.75
CA ALA A 207 16.36 -5.42 -0.86
C ALA A 207 15.10 -5.96 -0.17
N ILE A 208 14.38 -5.10 0.52
CA ILE A 208 13.05 -5.38 1.09
C ILE A 208 12.04 -4.52 0.34
N ALA A 209 11.11 -5.18 -0.32
CA ALA A 209 10.13 -4.56 -1.20
C ALA A 209 8.71 -4.70 -0.63
N ASP A 210 8.03 -3.57 -0.48
CA ASP A 210 6.59 -3.55 -0.23
C ASP A 210 5.82 -3.59 -1.57
N GLU A 211 5.17 -4.71 -1.83
CA GLU A 211 4.32 -4.92 -3.00
C GLU A 211 2.82 -4.68 -2.73
N ALA A 212 2.49 -3.97 -1.67
CA ALA A 212 1.11 -3.78 -1.25
C ALA A 212 0.20 -3.18 -2.33
N HIS A 213 0.71 -2.34 -3.21
CA HIS A 213 -0.04 -1.75 -4.33
C HIS A 213 0.15 -2.51 -5.65
N ALA A 214 1.15 -3.37 -5.73
CA ALA A 214 1.49 -4.10 -6.95
C ALA A 214 0.88 -5.50 -7.01
N SER A 215 0.82 -6.19 -5.86
CA SER A 215 0.22 -7.53 -5.75
C SER A 215 -1.25 -7.52 -6.15
N GLY A 216 -1.65 -8.46 -7.00
CA GLY A 216 -2.96 -8.56 -7.62
C GLY A 216 -3.04 -7.84 -8.98
N VAL A 217 -2.25 -6.78 -9.21
CA VAL A 217 -2.36 -5.89 -10.38
C VAL A 217 -1.29 -6.18 -11.43
N PHE A 218 -0.04 -6.38 -11.02
CA PHE A 218 1.09 -6.55 -11.93
C PHE A 218 1.65 -7.97 -11.90
N GLY A 219 2.43 -8.29 -12.92
CA GLY A 219 3.11 -9.58 -13.05
C GLY A 219 2.19 -10.71 -13.52
N ASN A 220 2.79 -11.84 -13.80
CA ASN A 220 2.08 -13.01 -14.23
C ASN A 220 1.12 -13.50 -13.12
N ARG A 221 -0.16 -13.68 -13.44
CA ARG A 221 -1.22 -14.01 -12.47
C ARG A 221 -1.33 -13.03 -11.31
N GLY A 222 -0.91 -11.77 -11.49
CA GLY A 222 -0.99 -10.73 -10.47
C GLY A 222 0.04 -10.85 -9.33
N ARG A 223 1.20 -11.49 -9.54
CA ARG A 223 2.20 -11.72 -8.48
C ARG A 223 2.96 -10.48 -8.02
N GLY A 224 2.78 -9.35 -8.69
CA GLY A 224 3.41 -8.06 -8.35
C GLY A 224 4.48 -7.62 -9.33
N LEU A 225 5.09 -6.47 -9.04
CA LEU A 225 6.11 -5.85 -9.91
C LEU A 225 7.44 -6.58 -9.88
N LEU A 226 7.82 -7.20 -8.77
CA LEU A 226 9.03 -8.05 -8.75
C LEU A 226 8.92 -9.18 -9.78
N ASP A 227 7.76 -9.84 -9.86
CA ASP A 227 7.50 -10.89 -10.86
C ASP A 227 7.46 -10.32 -12.29
N ALA A 228 6.81 -9.18 -12.51
CA ALA A 228 6.77 -8.49 -13.80
C ALA A 228 8.18 -8.17 -14.33
N HIS A 229 9.08 -7.82 -13.44
CA HIS A 229 10.48 -7.56 -13.74
C HIS A 229 11.37 -8.83 -13.70
N ARG A 230 10.82 -10.01 -13.40
CA ARG A 230 11.59 -11.26 -13.20
C ARG A 230 12.76 -11.05 -12.23
N ALA A 231 12.49 -10.38 -11.11
CA ALA A 231 13.48 -10.08 -10.08
C ALA A 231 13.94 -11.35 -9.38
N ASP A 232 15.22 -11.40 -9.00
CA ASP A 232 15.83 -12.56 -8.36
C ASP A 232 15.41 -12.66 -6.89
N SER A 233 14.71 -13.72 -6.53
CA SER A 233 14.25 -13.97 -5.16
C SER A 233 15.38 -14.13 -4.14
N SER A 234 16.63 -14.37 -4.56
CA SER A 234 17.78 -14.43 -3.66
C SER A 234 18.22 -13.04 -3.16
N VAL A 235 17.80 -11.97 -3.83
CA VAL A 235 18.13 -10.58 -3.53
C VAL A 235 16.98 -9.85 -2.85
N TRP A 236 15.73 -10.25 -3.13
CA TRP A 236 14.54 -9.56 -2.71
C TRP A 236 13.77 -10.29 -1.61
N ILE A 237 13.45 -9.57 -0.53
CA ILE A 237 12.47 -9.96 0.48
C ILE A 237 11.18 -9.24 0.17
N LYS A 238 10.10 -10.01 -0.04
CA LYS A 238 8.80 -9.51 -0.48
C LYS A 238 7.83 -9.45 0.68
N THR A 239 7.26 -8.29 0.91
CA THR A 239 6.10 -8.08 1.77
C THR A 239 4.88 -7.67 0.95
N GLY A 240 3.69 -7.89 1.48
CA GLY A 240 2.46 -7.51 0.79
C GLY A 240 1.28 -7.35 1.74
N THR A 241 0.12 -7.00 1.18
CA THR A 241 -1.12 -6.82 1.95
C THR A 241 -2.29 -7.58 1.34
N LEU A 242 -3.20 -8.01 2.21
CA LEU A 242 -4.49 -8.60 1.83
C LEU A 242 -5.60 -7.54 1.71
N SER A 243 -5.31 -6.25 2.01
CA SER A 243 -6.32 -5.21 2.19
C SER A 243 -6.56 -4.32 0.98
N LYS A 244 -5.92 -4.62 -0.15
CA LYS A 244 -6.05 -3.82 -1.39
C LYS A 244 -6.65 -4.68 -2.51
N ALA A 245 -5.92 -5.03 -3.55
CA ALA A 245 -6.44 -5.84 -4.66
C ALA A 245 -7.06 -7.19 -4.23
N ILE A 246 -6.66 -7.74 -3.09
CA ILE A 246 -7.23 -8.98 -2.54
C ILE A 246 -8.58 -8.74 -1.84
N GLY A 247 -8.93 -7.48 -1.50
CA GLY A 247 -10.24 -7.09 -0.99
C GLY A 247 -10.58 -7.53 0.44
N CYS A 248 -9.58 -7.96 1.25
CA CYS A 248 -9.76 -8.44 2.62
C CYS A 248 -9.03 -7.54 3.64
N THR A 249 -8.49 -8.10 4.70
CA THR A 249 -7.57 -7.43 5.62
C THR A 249 -6.43 -8.36 6.01
N GLY A 250 -5.27 -7.79 6.36
CA GLY A 250 -4.08 -8.50 6.74
C GLY A 250 -2.86 -8.10 5.93
N GLY A 251 -1.73 -8.73 6.25
CA GLY A 251 -0.49 -8.62 5.51
C GLY A 251 0.21 -9.96 5.42
N TYR A 252 1.24 -10.05 4.60
CA TYR A 252 2.02 -11.28 4.47
C TYR A 252 3.47 -11.00 4.08
N VAL A 253 4.30 -11.99 4.36
CA VAL A 253 5.65 -12.12 3.80
C VAL A 253 5.72 -13.47 3.10
N ALA A 254 6.24 -13.49 1.87
CA ALA A 254 6.43 -14.73 1.10
C ALA A 254 7.92 -14.90 0.77
N GLY A 255 8.46 -16.08 1.01
CA GLY A 255 9.89 -16.35 0.79
C GLY A 255 10.31 -17.77 1.16
N SER A 256 11.60 -17.94 1.51
CA SER A 256 12.13 -19.23 1.93
C SER A 256 11.59 -19.71 3.27
N HIS A 257 11.64 -21.00 3.54
CA HIS A 257 11.35 -21.54 4.87
C HIS A 257 12.17 -20.87 5.95
N LEU A 258 13.48 -20.65 5.73
CA LEU A 258 14.35 -19.98 6.68
C LEU A 258 13.88 -18.56 7.03
N LEU A 259 13.46 -17.77 6.03
CA LEU A 259 12.89 -16.44 6.27
C LEU A 259 11.62 -16.53 7.11
N CYS A 260 10.69 -17.39 6.72
CA CYS A 260 9.40 -17.54 7.41
C CYS A 260 9.58 -18.01 8.86
N ASP A 261 10.43 -19.00 9.10
CA ASP A 261 10.77 -19.48 10.44
C ASP A 261 11.44 -18.39 11.29
N THR A 262 12.33 -17.59 10.70
CA THR A 262 12.93 -16.44 11.38
C THR A 262 11.87 -15.44 11.82
N LEU A 263 10.88 -15.16 10.97
CA LEU A 263 9.78 -14.27 11.31
C LEU A 263 8.87 -14.83 12.42
N LEU A 264 8.57 -16.13 12.38
CA LEU A 264 7.79 -16.80 13.44
C LEU A 264 8.46 -16.67 14.82
N HIS A 265 9.80 -16.66 14.87
CA HIS A 265 10.56 -16.58 16.11
C HIS A 265 10.90 -15.15 16.57
N ARG A 266 10.90 -14.16 15.67
CA ARG A 266 11.40 -12.82 15.96
C ARG A 266 10.40 -11.68 15.73
N ALA A 267 9.42 -11.86 14.84
CA ALA A 267 8.50 -10.79 14.48
C ALA A 267 7.53 -10.50 15.64
N ARG A 268 7.81 -9.46 16.41
CA ARG A 268 6.97 -9.06 17.56
C ARG A 268 5.53 -8.75 17.16
N THR A 269 5.34 -8.19 15.96
CA THR A 269 4.01 -7.86 15.41
C THR A 269 3.19 -9.09 15.03
N LEU A 270 3.79 -10.26 14.97
CA LEU A 270 3.13 -11.55 14.81
C LEU A 270 2.92 -12.24 16.18
N ILE A 271 4.00 -12.36 16.95
CA ILE A 271 4.03 -13.12 18.21
C ILE A 271 3.02 -12.56 19.23
N PHE A 272 2.94 -11.23 19.34
CA PHE A 272 2.15 -10.52 20.34
C PHE A 272 0.84 -9.93 19.79
N SER A 273 0.41 -10.33 18.59
CA SER A 273 -0.86 -9.92 18.02
C SER A 273 -1.83 -11.08 17.93
N THR A 274 -3.11 -10.80 18.16
CA THR A 274 -4.18 -11.76 17.88
C THR A 274 -4.23 -12.04 16.37
N ALA A 275 -4.42 -13.29 15.97
CA ALA A 275 -4.57 -13.68 14.58
C ALA A 275 -5.84 -13.10 13.95
N LEU A 276 -5.87 -13.07 12.62
CA LEU A 276 -7.04 -12.64 11.87
C LEU A 276 -8.22 -13.62 12.05
N PRO A 277 -9.47 -13.13 11.94
CA PRO A 277 -10.66 -13.97 11.98
C PRO A 277 -10.62 -15.07 10.90
N PRO A 278 -11.02 -16.31 11.21
CA PRO A 278 -10.98 -17.42 10.25
C PRO A 278 -11.72 -17.14 8.94
N ALA A 279 -12.89 -16.48 9.02
CA ALA A 279 -13.68 -16.13 7.83
C ALA A 279 -12.95 -15.19 6.87
N ILE A 280 -12.19 -14.22 7.40
CA ILE A 280 -11.33 -13.32 6.60
C ILE A 280 -10.19 -14.08 5.94
N LEU A 281 -9.58 -15.03 6.65
CA LEU A 281 -8.49 -15.85 6.13
C LEU A 281 -8.95 -16.73 4.95
N GLY A 282 -10.12 -17.37 5.09
CA GLY A 282 -10.74 -18.16 4.02
C GLY A 282 -11.13 -17.31 2.80
N ALA A 283 -11.74 -16.14 3.05
CA ALA A 283 -12.08 -15.18 2.00
C ALA A 283 -10.82 -14.71 1.23
N ALA A 284 -9.72 -14.42 1.94
CA ALA A 284 -8.47 -14.00 1.31
C ALA A 284 -7.85 -15.13 0.46
N ALA A 285 -7.87 -16.36 0.94
CA ALA A 285 -7.41 -17.53 0.14
C ALA A 285 -8.24 -17.71 -1.14
N LYS A 286 -9.58 -17.56 -1.03
CA LYS A 286 -10.48 -17.61 -2.19
C LYS A 286 -10.21 -16.47 -3.17
N SER A 287 -10.01 -15.26 -2.67
CA SER A 287 -9.68 -14.09 -3.48
C SER A 287 -8.37 -14.31 -4.26
N ILE A 288 -7.31 -14.78 -3.60
CA ILE A 288 -6.03 -15.11 -4.26
C ILE A 288 -6.22 -16.15 -5.37
N GLN A 289 -7.04 -17.18 -5.14
CA GLN A 289 -7.36 -18.17 -6.16
C GLN A 289 -8.00 -17.55 -7.41
N LEU A 290 -8.93 -16.62 -7.21
CA LEU A 290 -9.66 -15.96 -8.30
C LEU A 290 -8.77 -14.97 -9.06
N ILE A 291 -8.02 -14.13 -8.33
CA ILE A 291 -7.14 -13.12 -8.90
C ILE A 291 -6.16 -13.71 -9.93
N GLN A 292 -5.69 -14.92 -9.74
CA GLN A 292 -4.75 -15.56 -10.65
C GLN A 292 -5.28 -15.71 -12.08
N ASN A 293 -6.59 -15.64 -12.28
CA ASN A 293 -7.25 -15.78 -13.59
C ASN A 293 -7.93 -14.47 -14.06
N MET A 294 -7.56 -13.31 -13.50
CA MET A 294 -8.16 -12.00 -13.80
C MET A 294 -7.26 -11.16 -14.72
N ASP A 295 -6.62 -11.76 -15.72
CA ASP A 295 -5.74 -11.03 -16.64
C ASP A 295 -6.50 -9.96 -17.44
N ASP A 296 -7.71 -10.25 -17.89
CA ASP A 296 -8.56 -9.29 -18.63
C ASP A 296 -8.93 -8.08 -17.76
N GLN A 297 -9.24 -8.30 -16.47
CA GLN A 297 -9.57 -7.21 -15.55
C GLN A 297 -8.34 -6.34 -15.25
N ARG A 298 -7.16 -6.93 -15.14
CA ARG A 298 -5.89 -6.20 -15.00
C ARG A 298 -5.60 -5.37 -16.23
N LEU A 299 -5.75 -5.95 -17.42
CA LEU A 299 -5.56 -5.25 -18.68
C LEU A 299 -6.51 -4.06 -18.79
N LYS A 300 -7.81 -4.29 -18.60
CA LYS A 300 -8.84 -3.23 -18.58
C LYS A 300 -8.49 -2.11 -17.60
N LEU A 301 -8.06 -2.45 -16.38
CA LEU A 301 -7.68 -1.46 -15.35
C LEU A 301 -6.53 -0.57 -15.82
N LEU A 302 -5.49 -1.16 -16.42
CA LEU A 302 -4.32 -0.43 -16.90
C LEU A 302 -4.63 0.38 -18.16
N GLU A 303 -5.46 -0.11 -19.06
CA GLU A 303 -5.95 0.64 -20.23
C GLU A 303 -6.76 1.87 -19.79
N LEU A 304 -7.65 1.69 -18.83
CA LEU A 304 -8.44 2.79 -18.27
C LEU A 304 -7.56 3.84 -17.57
N SER A 305 -6.52 3.38 -16.86
CA SER A 305 -5.53 4.26 -16.26
C SER A 305 -4.74 5.05 -17.30
N SER A 306 -4.32 4.41 -18.38
CA SER A 306 -3.62 5.06 -19.49
C SER A 306 -4.51 6.11 -20.17
N PHE A 307 -5.77 5.76 -20.44
CA PHE A 307 -6.77 6.67 -20.99
C PHE A 307 -6.92 7.91 -20.10
N LEU A 308 -7.21 7.73 -18.82
CA LEU A 308 -7.47 8.86 -17.92
C LEU A 308 -6.25 9.78 -17.76
N ARG A 309 -5.02 9.22 -17.67
CA ARG A 309 -3.78 10.01 -17.63
C ARG A 309 -3.60 10.85 -18.88
N LYS A 310 -3.81 10.26 -20.06
CA LYS A 310 -3.71 10.97 -21.35
C LYS A 310 -4.68 12.15 -21.38
N GLU A 311 -5.93 11.93 -21.03
CA GLU A 311 -6.97 12.97 -21.03
C GLU A 311 -6.66 14.08 -20.00
N LEU A 312 -6.21 13.74 -18.80
CA LEU A 312 -5.77 14.72 -17.79
C LEU A 312 -4.62 15.58 -18.31
N THR A 313 -3.62 14.94 -18.93
CA THR A 313 -2.45 15.64 -19.49
C THR A 313 -2.86 16.57 -20.64
N LEU A 314 -3.73 16.11 -21.54
CA LEU A 314 -4.25 16.93 -22.65
C LEU A 314 -5.05 18.14 -22.16
N ARG A 315 -5.72 18.03 -21.04
CA ARG A 315 -6.44 19.14 -20.38
C ARG A 315 -5.50 20.06 -19.57
N GLY A 316 -4.19 19.76 -19.49
CA GLY A 316 -3.20 20.58 -18.79
C GLY A 316 -3.01 20.25 -17.31
N PHE A 317 -3.60 19.17 -16.80
CA PHE A 317 -3.36 18.71 -15.43
C PHE A 317 -1.98 18.05 -15.30
N ARG A 318 -1.33 18.31 -14.18
CA ARG A 318 -0.04 17.71 -13.86
C ARG A 318 -0.24 16.36 -13.15
N THR A 319 0.27 15.30 -13.77
CA THR A 319 0.21 13.92 -13.27
C THR A 319 1.54 13.17 -13.56
N THR A 320 1.63 11.90 -13.19
CA THR A 320 2.81 11.04 -13.45
C THR A 320 2.65 10.23 -14.74
N SER A 321 3.75 9.75 -15.29
CA SER A 321 3.79 8.97 -16.54
C SER A 321 3.60 7.46 -16.37
N ASP A 322 3.85 6.92 -15.16
CA ASP A 322 3.78 5.48 -14.91
C ASP A 322 2.34 4.96 -15.01
N THR A 323 2.09 3.98 -15.86
CA THR A 323 0.75 3.38 -16.04
C THR A 323 0.42 2.45 -14.88
N THR A 324 -0.24 3.00 -13.86
CA THR A 324 -0.64 2.30 -12.64
C THR A 324 -2.04 2.73 -12.24
N PRO A 325 -2.78 1.98 -11.41
CA PRO A 325 -4.14 2.35 -10.99
C PRO A 325 -4.21 3.59 -10.09
N ILE A 326 -3.06 4.14 -9.70
CA ILE A 326 -2.93 5.34 -8.86
C ILE A 326 -2.53 6.51 -9.74
N ILE A 327 -3.38 7.53 -9.83
CA ILE A 327 -3.15 8.71 -10.65
C ILE A 327 -3.16 9.94 -9.75
N PRO A 328 -2.01 10.55 -9.46
CA PRO A 328 -1.96 11.81 -8.74
C PRO A 328 -2.38 12.95 -9.65
N LEU A 329 -3.13 13.87 -9.12
CA LEU A 329 -3.41 15.15 -9.73
C LEU A 329 -2.83 16.21 -8.79
N TYR A 330 -1.64 16.73 -9.16
CA TYR A 330 -0.89 17.62 -8.29
C TYR A 330 -1.53 19.00 -8.20
N VAL A 331 -1.61 19.49 -6.97
CA VAL A 331 -2.03 20.84 -6.61
C VAL A 331 -0.98 21.47 -5.69
N HIS A 332 -1.06 22.79 -5.45
CA HIS A 332 0.04 23.47 -4.77
C HIS A 332 -0.05 23.42 -3.24
N ASP A 333 -1.24 23.58 -2.68
CA ASP A 333 -1.40 23.69 -1.24
C ASP A 333 -2.59 22.88 -0.69
N PRO A 334 -2.70 22.75 0.65
CA PRO A 334 -3.77 21.99 1.29
C PRO A 334 -5.19 22.54 1.04
N HIS A 335 -5.37 23.85 0.93
CA HIS A 335 -6.68 24.48 0.73
C HIS A 335 -7.17 24.22 -0.69
N GLU A 336 -6.31 24.41 -1.68
CA GLU A 336 -6.62 24.11 -3.08
C GLU A 336 -7.01 22.62 -3.25
N ALA A 337 -6.29 21.71 -2.59
CA ALA A 337 -6.64 20.28 -2.62
C ALA A 337 -8.03 20.00 -2.03
N LEU A 338 -8.37 20.68 -0.92
CA LEU A 338 -9.68 20.54 -0.28
C LEU A 338 -10.78 21.12 -1.17
N GLU A 339 -10.61 22.35 -1.66
CA GLU A 339 -11.59 23.04 -2.50
C GLU A 339 -11.90 22.21 -3.76
N LEU A 340 -10.88 21.67 -4.42
CA LEU A 340 -11.07 20.83 -5.61
C LEU A 340 -11.78 19.52 -5.26
N SER A 341 -11.44 18.89 -4.13
CA SER A 341 -12.12 17.68 -3.66
C SER A 341 -13.59 17.93 -3.29
N GLU A 342 -13.90 19.09 -2.69
CA GLU A 342 -15.26 19.51 -2.35
C GLU A 342 -16.07 19.84 -3.61
N LYS A 343 -15.50 20.57 -4.57
CA LYS A 343 -16.11 20.84 -5.88
C LYS A 343 -16.51 19.53 -6.58
N LEU A 344 -15.63 18.54 -6.60
CA LEU A 344 -15.94 17.23 -7.16
C LEU A 344 -17.04 16.51 -6.38
N LEU A 345 -17.02 16.60 -5.06
CA LEU A 345 -18.05 15.99 -4.21
C LEU A 345 -19.44 16.61 -4.46
N ASP A 346 -19.52 17.91 -4.67
CA ASP A 346 -20.77 18.60 -5.05
C ASP A 346 -21.28 18.17 -6.44
N ALA A 347 -20.37 17.81 -7.34
CA ALA A 347 -20.70 17.20 -8.64
C ALA A 347 -21.02 15.68 -8.54
N GLY A 348 -21.10 15.11 -7.31
CA GLY A 348 -21.40 13.70 -7.11
C GLY A 348 -20.20 12.75 -7.29
N ILE A 349 -18.98 13.27 -7.22
CA ILE A 349 -17.74 12.49 -7.39
C ILE A 349 -16.81 12.70 -6.18
N PHE A 350 -16.32 11.61 -5.60
CA PHE A 350 -15.39 11.67 -4.48
C PHE A 350 -13.98 11.26 -4.88
N VAL A 351 -13.05 12.23 -4.82
CA VAL A 351 -11.60 12.04 -4.94
C VAL A 351 -10.93 12.61 -3.70
N PRO A 352 -10.15 11.83 -2.92
CA PRO A 352 -9.56 12.31 -1.69
C PRO A 352 -8.43 13.31 -1.93
N ALA A 353 -8.43 14.40 -1.14
CA ALA A 353 -7.34 15.37 -1.04
C ALA A 353 -6.24 14.82 -0.12
N ILE A 354 -5.04 14.61 -0.65
CA ILE A 354 -3.87 14.15 0.09
C ILE A 354 -3.00 15.35 0.44
N ARG A 355 -2.67 15.45 1.73
CA ARG A 355 -1.99 16.61 2.33
C ARG A 355 -0.95 16.15 3.35
N PRO A 356 -0.03 17.01 3.77
CA PRO A 356 0.90 16.71 4.85
C PRO A 356 0.20 16.13 6.11
N PRO A 357 0.84 15.20 6.84
CA PRO A 357 2.18 14.64 6.65
C PRO A 357 2.22 13.43 5.68
N THR A 358 1.11 13.07 5.00
CA THR A 358 1.07 11.93 4.06
C THR A 358 1.96 12.16 2.83
N VAL A 359 2.08 13.42 2.43
CA VAL A 359 2.98 13.90 1.37
C VAL A 359 3.83 15.06 1.90
N PRO A 360 4.95 15.41 1.25
CA PRO A 360 5.73 16.61 1.63
C PRO A 360 4.91 17.91 1.58
N PRO A 361 5.37 18.97 2.24
CA PRO A 361 4.59 20.23 2.35
C PRO A 361 4.12 20.86 1.04
N LYS A 362 4.85 20.67 -0.05
CA LYS A 362 4.49 21.15 -1.41
C LYS A 362 4.01 20.03 -2.34
N GLY A 363 3.70 18.87 -1.81
CA GLY A 363 3.29 17.68 -2.55
C GLY A 363 1.81 17.37 -2.47
N CYS A 364 0.96 18.35 -2.18
CA CYS A 364 -0.50 18.15 -2.12
C CYS A 364 -1.04 17.68 -3.47
N LEU A 365 -1.99 16.75 -3.41
CA LEU A 365 -2.59 16.18 -4.62
C LEU A 365 -4.00 15.66 -4.36
N LEU A 366 -4.81 15.53 -5.39
CA LEU A 366 -5.93 14.62 -5.39
C LEU A 366 -5.43 13.26 -5.86
N ARG A 367 -5.74 12.20 -5.11
CA ARG A 367 -5.32 10.83 -5.42
C ARG A 367 -6.47 10.07 -6.07
N ILE A 368 -6.44 9.95 -7.37
CA ILE A 368 -7.39 9.14 -8.13
C ILE A 368 -6.92 7.68 -8.04
N SER A 369 -7.80 6.80 -7.54
CA SER A 369 -7.58 5.35 -7.53
C SER A 369 -8.64 4.68 -8.40
N LEU A 370 -8.22 4.00 -9.45
CA LEU A 370 -9.08 3.20 -10.30
C LEU A 370 -9.21 1.77 -9.77
N ASN A 371 -10.34 1.13 -10.06
CA ASN A 371 -10.52 -0.32 -9.96
C ASN A 371 -11.08 -0.87 -11.28
N SER A 372 -11.10 -2.19 -11.43
CA SER A 372 -11.53 -2.88 -12.65
C SER A 372 -13.00 -2.67 -13.03
N ASP A 373 -13.82 -2.21 -12.10
CA ASP A 373 -15.25 -1.97 -12.31
C ASP A 373 -15.55 -0.54 -12.76
N HIS A 374 -14.59 0.39 -12.69
CA HIS A 374 -14.74 1.68 -13.34
C HIS A 374 -14.89 1.53 -14.85
N THR A 375 -15.61 2.46 -15.45
CA THR A 375 -15.86 2.52 -16.89
C THR A 375 -15.22 3.76 -17.50
N HIS A 376 -15.13 3.81 -18.83
CA HIS A 376 -14.75 5.04 -19.55
C HIS A 376 -15.71 6.18 -19.25
N GLU A 377 -16.98 5.86 -19.04
CA GLU A 377 -18.04 6.83 -18.72
C GLU A 377 -17.83 7.44 -17.32
N ASP A 378 -17.46 6.62 -16.32
CA ASP A 378 -17.07 7.11 -14.99
C ASP A 378 -15.85 8.05 -15.07
N CYS A 379 -14.85 7.69 -15.88
CA CYS A 379 -13.69 8.55 -16.12
C CYS A 379 -14.06 9.85 -16.82
N GLN A 380 -14.98 9.80 -17.80
CA GLN A 380 -15.46 10.98 -18.50
C GLN A 380 -16.23 11.91 -17.57
N GLN A 381 -17.09 11.36 -16.68
CA GLN A 381 -17.77 12.15 -15.65
C GLN A 381 -16.76 12.88 -14.74
N LEU A 382 -15.68 12.20 -14.32
CA LEU A 382 -14.61 12.85 -13.55
C LEU A 382 -13.94 13.98 -14.32
N LEU A 383 -13.59 13.73 -15.59
CA LEU A 383 -12.94 14.71 -16.46
C LEU A 383 -13.83 15.95 -16.71
N ASP A 384 -15.12 15.76 -16.87
CA ASP A 384 -16.08 16.86 -17.08
C ASP A 384 -16.26 17.69 -15.80
N ALA A 385 -16.32 17.04 -14.63
CA ALA A 385 -16.41 17.73 -13.34
C ALA A 385 -15.13 18.50 -12.98
N LEU A 386 -13.95 17.97 -13.36
CA LEU A 386 -12.67 18.68 -13.21
C LEU A 386 -12.62 19.95 -14.08
N GLY A 387 -13.10 19.85 -15.34
CA GLY A 387 -13.00 20.94 -16.33
C GLY A 387 -11.55 21.11 -16.82
N GLN A 388 -11.13 22.35 -16.99
CA GLN A 388 -9.72 22.70 -17.23
C GLN A 388 -9.08 23.19 -15.94
N PRO A 389 -7.76 22.97 -15.73
CA PRO A 389 -7.07 23.52 -14.58
C PRO A 389 -7.20 25.05 -14.62
N MET A 390 -7.42 25.66 -13.47
CA MET A 390 -7.32 27.12 -13.34
C MET A 390 -5.86 27.49 -13.64
N LEU A 391 -5.63 28.07 -14.83
CA LEU A 391 -4.32 28.59 -15.22
C LEU A 391 -3.87 29.57 -14.14
N GLY A 392 -2.73 29.30 -13.54
CA GLY A 392 -2.10 29.86 -12.38
C GLY A 392 -2.47 31.28 -11.97
N ARG A 393 -2.78 31.42 -10.69
CA ARG A 393 -2.48 32.63 -9.96
C ARG A 393 -1.10 32.54 -9.30
#